data_a30ce892b2a9a614528f73458150c5d5
#
_entry.id   a30ce892b2a9a614528f73458150c5d5
#
_cell.length_a   1.000
_cell.length_b   1.000
_cell.length_c   1.000
_cell.angle_alpha   90.00
_cell.angle_beta   90.00
_cell.angle_gamma   90.00
#
_symmetry.space_group_name_H-M   'P 1'
#
loop_
_entity.id
_entity.type
_entity.pdbx_description
1 polymer ?
#
loop_
_entity_poly.entity_id
_entity_poly.type
_entity_poly.pdbx_seq_one_letter_code
_entity_poly.pdbx_strand_id
1 'polypeptide(L)'
;DLNLNKVILFGHSLGGAISIELCGLCEEKIDRLILTEPNLDPATKGRTSWTVAQYTEENYKSRISSLIEYCASGKNTMWAATLRNWLPEAAYQISRDAIEVREVPWRDMFYSYKIPRFFIFGNKTLPSDDLEELPKNNIKVKIVENAGHSMAWENPEGLVQVICECLK
;
A
#
# COMPACT_ATOMS: atom_id res chain seq x y z
N ASP A 1 4.21 -9.76 -23.53
CA ASP A 1 5.24 -8.83 -23.11
C ASP A 1 5.04 -7.51 -23.81
N LEU A 2 4.94 -6.42 -23.04
CA LEU A 2 4.58 -5.10 -23.58
C LEU A 2 5.77 -4.35 -24.18
N ASN A 3 6.99 -4.89 -24.05
CA ASN A 3 8.25 -4.32 -24.55
C ASN A 3 8.44 -2.83 -24.18
N LEU A 4 8.11 -2.47 -22.91
CA LEU A 4 8.22 -1.12 -22.39
C LEU A 4 9.65 -0.82 -21.95
N ASN A 5 10.15 0.35 -22.33
CA ASN A 5 11.49 0.82 -21.94
C ASN A 5 11.49 1.33 -20.50
N LYS A 6 10.49 2.15 -20.15
CA LYS A 6 10.28 2.68 -18.79
C LYS A 6 8.80 2.70 -18.45
N VAL A 7 8.50 2.53 -17.17
CA VAL A 7 7.14 2.57 -16.62
C VAL A 7 7.07 3.49 -15.41
N ILE A 8 5.91 4.04 -15.16
CA ILE A 8 5.57 4.68 -13.89
C ILE A 8 4.95 3.60 -13.01
N LEU A 9 5.52 3.41 -11.83
CA LEU A 9 5.03 2.42 -10.88
C LEU A 9 4.16 3.09 -9.83
N PHE A 10 2.91 2.65 -9.73
CA PHE A 10 1.94 3.12 -8.74
C PHE A 10 1.55 2.00 -7.80
N GLY A 11 1.63 2.25 -6.49
CA GLY A 11 1.24 1.27 -5.47
C GLY A 11 0.46 1.89 -4.32
N HIS A 12 -0.55 1.16 -3.84
CA HIS A 12 -1.37 1.54 -2.70
C HIS A 12 -1.25 0.51 -1.57
N SER A 13 -1.10 0.99 -0.33
CA SER A 13 -1.10 0.15 0.86
C SER A 13 -0.07 -1.00 0.74
N LEU A 14 -0.47 -2.26 0.91
CA LEU A 14 0.38 -3.43 0.70
C LEU A 14 0.92 -3.52 -0.74
N GLY A 15 0.14 -3.09 -1.75
CA GLY A 15 0.63 -2.96 -3.12
C GLY A 15 1.76 -1.94 -3.26
N GLY A 16 1.86 -0.97 -2.36
CA GLY A 16 2.99 -0.06 -2.27
C GLY A 16 4.27 -0.75 -1.79
N ALA A 17 4.19 -1.64 -0.82
CA ALA A 17 5.32 -2.46 -0.39
C ALA A 17 5.82 -3.38 -1.53
N ILE A 18 4.89 -4.01 -2.24
CA ILE A 18 5.22 -4.80 -3.44
C ILE A 18 5.90 -3.93 -4.51
N SER A 19 5.44 -2.68 -4.69
CA SER A 19 6.04 -1.75 -5.64
C SER A 19 7.45 -1.33 -5.22
N ILE A 20 7.73 -1.21 -3.93
CA ILE A 20 9.08 -0.97 -3.42
C ILE A 20 10.00 -2.13 -3.76
N GLU A 21 9.59 -3.37 -3.47
CA GLU A 21 10.36 -4.58 -3.81
C GLU A 21 10.62 -4.68 -5.34
N LEU A 22 9.56 -4.49 -6.14
CA LEU A 22 9.69 -4.53 -7.60
C LEU A 22 10.65 -3.44 -8.12
N CYS A 23 10.59 -2.23 -7.56
CA CYS A 23 11.51 -1.16 -7.89
C CYS A 23 12.97 -1.57 -7.62
N GLY A 24 13.25 -2.23 -6.51
CA GLY A 24 14.59 -2.74 -6.18
C GLY A 24 15.12 -3.77 -7.16
N LEU A 25 14.22 -4.53 -7.81
CA LEU A 25 14.60 -5.52 -8.82
C LEU A 25 14.88 -4.93 -10.20
N CYS A 26 14.36 -3.76 -10.52
CA CYS A 26 14.45 -3.18 -11.87
C CYS A 26 14.34 -1.65 -11.89
N GLU A 27 15.06 -0.95 -10.98
CA GLU A 27 14.99 0.51 -10.86
C GLU A 27 15.27 1.22 -12.19
N GLU A 28 16.16 0.67 -13.02
CA GLU A 28 16.52 1.22 -14.32
C GLU A 28 15.33 1.28 -15.30
N LYS A 29 14.28 0.48 -15.07
CA LYS A 29 13.04 0.48 -15.88
C LYS A 29 11.93 1.34 -15.27
N ILE A 30 12.14 1.89 -14.09
CA ILE A 30 11.14 2.72 -13.41
C ILE A 30 11.46 4.20 -13.65
N ASP A 31 10.52 4.94 -14.24
CA ASP A 31 10.65 6.38 -14.45
C ASP A 31 10.39 7.14 -13.14
N ARG A 32 9.38 6.73 -12.40
CA ARG A 32 9.05 7.26 -11.07
C ARG A 32 8.20 6.27 -10.25
N LEU A 33 8.30 6.38 -8.95
CA LEU A 33 7.56 5.57 -7.98
C LEU A 33 6.56 6.46 -7.23
N ILE A 34 5.27 6.18 -7.39
CA ILE A 34 4.16 6.92 -6.76
C ILE A 34 3.45 5.97 -5.80
N LEU A 35 3.45 6.28 -4.52
CA LEU A 35 2.89 5.43 -3.47
C LEU A 35 1.79 6.16 -2.70
N THR A 36 0.67 5.50 -2.48
CA THR A 36 -0.42 5.98 -1.64
C THR A 36 -0.49 5.16 -0.36
N GLU A 37 -0.06 5.77 0.75
CA GLU A 37 -0.01 5.16 2.09
C GLU A 37 0.48 3.71 2.08
N PRO A 38 1.67 3.44 1.54
CA PRO A 38 2.24 2.09 1.50
C PRO A 38 2.56 1.58 2.90
N ASN A 39 2.72 0.28 3.02
CA ASN A 39 3.42 -0.29 4.16
C ASN A 39 4.93 -0.01 4.00
N LEU A 40 5.50 0.85 4.85
CA LEU A 40 6.96 1.09 4.90
C LEU A 40 7.63 0.22 5.95
N ASP A 41 6.86 -0.26 6.92
CA ASP A 41 7.32 -1.07 8.05
C ASP A 41 6.44 -2.32 8.19
N PRO A 42 6.88 -3.35 8.93
CA PRO A 42 6.07 -4.54 9.19
C PRO A 42 4.69 -4.19 9.76
N ALA A 43 3.68 -4.89 9.29
CA ALA A 43 2.31 -4.65 9.73
C ALA A 43 2.14 -4.96 11.22
N THR A 44 1.54 -4.04 11.95
CA THR A 44 1.30 -4.12 13.40
C THR A 44 -0.16 -4.38 13.72
N LYS A 45 -0.46 -4.68 14.99
CA LYS A 45 -1.81 -4.89 15.50
C LYS A 45 -2.74 -3.74 15.09
N GLY A 46 -3.93 -4.10 14.61
CA GLY A 46 -4.92 -3.15 14.08
C GLY A 46 -4.93 -3.05 12.55
N ARG A 47 -3.91 -3.57 11.86
CA ARG A 47 -3.91 -3.70 10.40
C ARG A 47 -4.52 -5.02 9.96
N THR A 48 -5.19 -5.02 8.80
CA THR A 48 -5.82 -6.25 8.25
C THR A 48 -4.78 -7.35 8.02
N SER A 49 -3.63 -7.01 7.43
CA SER A 49 -2.54 -7.98 7.21
C SER A 49 -2.06 -8.60 8.53
N TRP A 50 -1.92 -7.80 9.58
CA TRP A 50 -1.56 -8.34 10.90
C TRP A 50 -2.62 -9.33 11.40
N THR A 51 -3.89 -9.01 11.28
CA THR A 51 -5.00 -9.88 11.71
C THR A 51 -5.01 -11.19 10.93
N VAL A 52 -4.89 -11.14 9.61
CA VAL A 52 -4.89 -12.33 8.74
C VAL A 52 -3.64 -13.18 8.99
N ALA A 53 -2.50 -12.58 9.28
CA ALA A 53 -1.26 -13.29 9.61
C ALA A 53 -1.34 -14.12 10.90
N GLN A 54 -2.29 -13.83 11.81
CA GLN A 54 -2.52 -14.62 13.03
C GLN A 54 -3.33 -15.89 12.79
N TYR A 55 -3.90 -16.09 11.60
CA TYR A 55 -4.62 -17.31 11.27
C TYR A 55 -3.67 -18.49 11.10
N THR A 56 -4.20 -19.71 11.15
CA THR A 56 -3.40 -20.93 10.95
C THR A 56 -3.69 -21.56 9.58
N GLU A 57 -2.83 -22.47 9.16
CA GLU A 57 -3.02 -23.27 7.93
C GLU A 57 -4.39 -23.95 7.87
N GLU A 58 -4.91 -24.40 9.03
CA GLU A 58 -6.18 -25.11 9.11
C GLU A 58 -7.40 -24.17 9.07
N ASN A 59 -7.24 -22.89 9.45
CA ASN A 59 -8.40 -22.02 9.65
C ASN A 59 -8.43 -20.75 8.81
N TYR A 60 -7.37 -20.39 8.08
CA TYR A 60 -7.32 -19.11 7.37
C TYR A 60 -8.49 -18.92 6.39
N LYS A 61 -8.93 -19.98 5.68
CA LYS A 61 -10.03 -19.88 4.71
C LYS A 61 -11.35 -19.50 5.38
N SER A 62 -11.71 -20.19 6.47
CA SER A 62 -12.92 -19.88 7.23
C SER A 62 -12.85 -18.52 7.93
N ARG A 63 -11.69 -18.15 8.43
CA ARG A 63 -11.47 -16.86 9.09
C ARG A 63 -11.54 -15.68 8.12
N ILE A 64 -11.01 -15.81 6.91
CA ILE A 64 -11.15 -14.79 5.86
C ILE A 64 -12.63 -14.66 5.46
N SER A 65 -13.36 -15.76 5.31
CA SER A 65 -14.81 -15.72 5.04
C SER A 65 -15.56 -14.96 6.15
N SER A 66 -15.26 -15.24 7.41
CA SER A 66 -15.86 -14.53 8.55
C SER A 66 -15.50 -13.04 8.57
N LEU A 67 -14.27 -12.68 8.17
CA LEU A 67 -13.86 -11.28 8.04
C LEU A 67 -14.68 -10.57 6.95
N ILE A 68 -14.90 -11.21 5.80
CA ILE A 68 -15.74 -10.69 4.72
C ILE A 68 -17.15 -10.44 5.21
N GLU A 69 -17.77 -11.41 5.91
CA GLU A 69 -19.10 -11.29 6.46
C GLU A 69 -19.20 -10.16 7.49
N TYR A 70 -18.23 -10.05 8.38
CA TYR A 70 -18.14 -8.95 9.35
C TYR A 70 -18.10 -7.59 8.66
N CYS A 71 -17.26 -7.43 7.64
CA CYS A 71 -17.19 -6.19 6.86
C CYS A 71 -18.50 -5.91 6.11
N ALA A 72 -19.14 -6.96 5.55
CA ALA A 72 -20.40 -6.84 4.80
C ALA A 72 -21.59 -6.46 5.68
N SER A 73 -21.55 -6.76 7.00
CA SER A 73 -22.63 -6.45 7.95
C SER A 73 -22.80 -4.95 8.26
N GLY A 74 -22.33 -4.07 7.41
CA GLY A 74 -22.52 -2.62 7.48
C GLY A 74 -21.34 -1.84 8.07
N LYS A 75 -20.27 -2.54 8.43
CA LYS A 75 -19.09 -1.88 9.00
C LYS A 75 -18.16 -1.32 7.92
N ASN A 76 -17.96 -2.07 6.84
CA ASN A 76 -17.16 -1.64 5.69
C ASN A 76 -17.52 -2.47 4.45
N THR A 77 -18.65 -2.16 3.83
CA THR A 77 -19.19 -2.91 2.67
C THR A 77 -18.26 -2.85 1.44
N MET A 78 -17.58 -1.73 1.22
CA MET A 78 -16.60 -1.60 0.13
C MET A 78 -15.41 -2.53 0.34
N TRP A 79 -14.89 -2.57 1.56
CA TRP A 79 -13.79 -3.46 1.89
C TRP A 79 -14.20 -4.93 1.75
N ALA A 80 -15.43 -5.29 2.17
CA ALA A 80 -15.99 -6.61 1.95
C ALA A 80 -16.04 -6.99 0.46
N ALA A 81 -16.42 -6.06 -0.41
CA ALA A 81 -16.45 -6.30 -1.87
C ALA A 81 -15.04 -6.56 -2.42
N THR A 82 -14.04 -5.82 -1.94
CA THR A 82 -12.62 -6.05 -2.30
C THR A 82 -12.14 -7.42 -1.82
N LEU A 83 -12.37 -7.75 -0.56
CA LEU A 83 -11.95 -9.01 0.06
C LEU A 83 -12.55 -10.26 -0.63
N ARG A 84 -13.77 -10.16 -1.17
CA ARG A 84 -14.41 -11.26 -1.92
C ARG A 84 -13.66 -11.65 -3.19
N ASN A 85 -12.86 -10.76 -3.74
CA ASN A 85 -12.03 -11.02 -4.92
C ASN A 85 -10.64 -11.58 -4.56
N TRP A 86 -10.31 -11.69 -3.28
CA TRP A 86 -9.04 -12.26 -2.85
C TRP A 86 -9.06 -13.79 -2.96
N LEU A 87 -7.94 -14.34 -3.38
CA LEU A 87 -7.65 -15.75 -3.16
C LEU A 87 -7.24 -15.90 -1.68
N PRO A 88 -7.99 -16.65 -0.86
CA PRO A 88 -7.70 -16.75 0.58
C PRO A 88 -6.27 -17.17 0.90
N GLU A 89 -5.71 -18.09 0.11
CA GLU A 89 -4.34 -18.55 0.26
C GLU A 89 -3.33 -17.43 0.00
N ALA A 90 -3.49 -16.68 -1.09
CA ALA A 90 -2.62 -15.56 -1.41
C ALA A 90 -2.73 -14.46 -0.33
N ALA A 91 -3.95 -14.16 0.14
CA ALA A 91 -4.16 -13.19 1.21
C ALA A 91 -3.49 -13.62 2.52
N TYR A 92 -3.53 -14.91 2.86
CA TYR A 92 -2.88 -15.46 4.04
C TYR A 92 -1.35 -15.37 3.92
N GLN A 93 -0.78 -15.84 2.82
CA GLN A 93 0.67 -15.84 2.61
C GLN A 93 1.26 -14.43 2.59
N ILE A 94 0.65 -13.51 1.84
CA ILE A 94 1.14 -12.13 1.76
C ILE A 94 0.98 -11.38 3.10
N SER A 95 -0.03 -11.73 3.90
CA SER A 95 -0.21 -11.18 5.23
C SER A 95 0.85 -11.67 6.22
N ARG A 96 1.22 -12.95 6.11
CA ARG A 96 2.34 -13.52 6.88
C ARG A 96 3.65 -12.81 6.54
N ASP A 97 3.92 -12.63 5.26
CA ASP A 97 5.10 -11.89 4.80
C ASP A 97 5.10 -10.43 5.28
N ALA A 98 3.94 -9.79 5.31
CA ALA A 98 3.80 -8.38 5.69
C ALA A 98 4.13 -8.08 7.16
N ILE A 99 4.19 -9.06 8.06
CA ILE A 99 4.57 -8.91 9.47
C ILE A 99 6.04 -9.24 9.73
N GLU A 100 6.73 -9.84 8.77
CA GLU A 100 8.13 -10.25 8.93
C GLU A 100 9.07 -9.04 8.97
N VAL A 101 10.08 -9.12 9.82
CA VAL A 101 11.18 -8.15 9.85
C VAL A 101 12.18 -8.52 8.76
N ARG A 102 12.38 -7.61 7.83
CA ARG A 102 13.32 -7.79 6.70
C ARG A 102 14.73 -7.39 7.08
N GLU A 103 15.71 -8.03 6.46
CA GLU A 103 17.12 -7.62 6.56
C GLU A 103 17.30 -6.16 6.09
N VAL A 104 16.67 -5.81 4.97
CA VAL A 104 16.56 -4.43 4.50
C VAL A 104 15.09 -4.01 4.57
N PRO A 105 14.70 -3.12 5.49
CA PRO A 105 13.34 -2.63 5.60
C PRO A 105 12.84 -1.96 4.33
N TRP A 106 11.54 -2.06 4.02
CA TRP A 106 10.94 -1.35 2.89
C TRP A 106 11.16 0.16 2.94
N ARG A 107 11.18 0.73 4.14
CA ARG A 107 11.49 2.14 4.39
C ARG A 107 12.89 2.49 3.86
N ASP A 108 13.90 1.70 4.20
CA ASP A 108 15.28 1.94 3.80
C ASP A 108 15.46 1.72 2.29
N MET A 109 14.81 0.71 1.72
CA MET A 109 14.75 0.51 0.26
C MET A 109 14.17 1.74 -0.43
N PHE A 110 13.00 2.21 0.03
CA PHE A 110 12.32 3.37 -0.54
C PHE A 110 13.18 4.65 -0.44
N TYR A 111 13.94 4.81 0.66
CA TYR A 111 14.86 5.94 0.85
C TYR A 111 16.09 5.86 -0.08
N SER A 112 16.53 4.67 -0.44
CA SER A 112 17.75 4.45 -1.21
C SER A 112 17.61 4.75 -2.71
N TYR A 113 16.42 4.62 -3.30
CA TYR A 113 16.20 4.79 -4.73
C TYR A 113 16.55 6.18 -5.23
N LYS A 114 17.03 6.27 -6.48
CA LYS A 114 17.49 7.54 -7.09
C LYS A 114 16.45 8.15 -8.04
N ILE A 115 15.43 7.39 -8.41
CA ILE A 115 14.32 7.88 -9.24
C ILE A 115 13.42 8.86 -8.47
N PRO A 116 12.61 9.68 -9.14
CA PRO A 116 11.57 10.49 -8.52
C PRO A 116 10.60 9.62 -7.71
N ARG A 117 10.43 9.98 -6.43
CA ARG A 117 9.57 9.23 -5.48
C ARG A 117 8.54 10.16 -4.88
N PHE A 118 7.31 9.66 -4.81
CA PHE A 118 6.17 10.38 -4.27
C PHE A 118 5.46 9.53 -3.22
N PHE A 119 5.08 10.16 -2.13
CA PHE A 119 4.22 9.56 -1.11
C PHE A 119 2.96 10.42 -0.99
N ILE A 120 1.79 9.80 -1.10
CA ILE A 120 0.50 10.48 -1.07
C ILE A 120 -0.26 10.03 0.18
N PHE A 121 -0.63 10.99 1.02
CA PHE A 121 -1.51 10.80 2.17
C PHE A 121 -2.96 11.17 1.83
N GLY A 122 -3.91 10.52 2.48
CA GLY A 122 -5.23 11.12 2.68
C GLY A 122 -5.19 12.06 3.90
N ASN A 123 -5.81 13.23 3.84
CA ASN A 123 -5.73 14.18 4.95
C ASN A 123 -6.37 13.67 6.26
N LYS A 124 -7.30 12.71 6.18
CA LYS A 124 -7.95 12.11 7.36
C LYS A 124 -7.07 11.09 8.10
N THR A 125 -5.94 10.68 7.54
CA THR A 125 -4.96 9.79 8.19
C THR A 125 -3.86 10.54 8.93
N LEU A 126 -3.81 11.86 8.76
CA LEU A 126 -2.87 12.73 9.46
C LEU A 126 -3.36 13.04 10.89
N PRO A 127 -2.46 13.31 11.84
CA PRO A 127 -1.01 13.46 11.66
C PRO A 127 -0.25 12.13 11.53
N SER A 128 0.93 12.17 10.92
CA SER A 128 1.88 11.07 10.78
C SER A 128 3.30 11.60 10.84
N ASP A 129 4.19 10.91 11.53
CA ASP A 129 5.62 11.27 11.61
C ASP A 129 6.27 11.24 10.21
N ASP A 130 5.77 10.40 9.32
CA ASP A 130 6.24 10.31 7.94
C ASP A 130 6.03 11.60 7.14
N LEU A 131 5.09 12.47 7.54
CA LEU A 131 4.88 13.78 6.89
C LEU A 131 6.13 14.66 6.95
N GLU A 132 6.91 14.54 8.03
CA GLU A 132 8.16 15.29 8.23
C GLU A 132 9.40 14.50 7.82
N GLU A 133 9.38 13.18 7.98
CA GLU A 133 10.55 12.33 7.71
C GLU A 133 10.78 12.07 6.20
N LEU A 134 9.73 11.87 5.43
CA LEU A 134 9.85 11.58 4.01
C LEU A 134 10.54 12.70 3.22
N PRO A 135 10.23 14.00 3.41
CA PRO A 135 10.91 15.09 2.71
C PRO A 135 12.41 15.15 3.02
N LYS A 136 12.86 14.80 4.24
CA LYS A 136 14.29 14.75 4.62
C LYS A 136 15.05 13.70 3.78
N ASN A 137 14.33 12.70 3.26
CA ASN A 137 14.86 11.65 2.40
C ASN A 137 14.60 11.89 0.90
N ASN A 138 14.35 13.14 0.49
CA ASN A 138 14.09 13.56 -0.89
C ASN A 138 12.84 12.89 -1.51
N ILE A 139 11.84 12.54 -0.70
CA ILE A 139 10.56 12.01 -1.16
C ILE A 139 9.56 13.17 -1.19
N LYS A 140 8.91 13.35 -2.34
CA LYS A 140 7.88 14.37 -2.51
C LYS A 140 6.58 13.91 -1.88
N VAL A 141 6.12 14.65 -0.87
CA VAL A 141 4.86 14.36 -0.19
C VAL A 141 3.72 15.15 -0.84
N LYS A 142 2.58 14.49 -1.00
CA LYS A 142 1.33 15.05 -1.49
C LYS A 142 0.18 14.61 -0.58
N ILE A 143 -0.92 15.38 -0.59
CA ILE A 143 -2.10 15.12 0.24
C ILE A 143 -3.34 15.13 -0.63
N VAL A 144 -4.19 14.13 -0.47
CA VAL A 144 -5.56 14.11 -1.05
C VAL A 144 -6.52 14.59 0.03
N GLU A 145 -7.19 15.71 -0.24
CA GLU A 145 -8.17 16.27 0.66
C GLU A 145 -9.44 15.41 0.75
N ASN A 146 -10.12 15.46 1.88
CA ASN A 146 -11.37 14.73 2.16
C ASN A 146 -11.27 13.21 2.00
N ALA A 147 -10.07 12.64 2.11
CA ALA A 147 -9.80 11.23 1.98
C ALA A 147 -8.99 10.68 3.17
N GLY A 148 -9.22 9.43 3.50
CA GLY A 148 -8.39 8.61 4.38
C GLY A 148 -7.61 7.58 3.56
N HIS A 149 -7.33 6.42 4.19
CA HIS A 149 -6.57 5.35 3.53
C HIS A 149 -7.19 4.84 2.23
N SER A 150 -8.51 4.82 2.14
CA SER A 150 -9.23 4.35 0.94
C SER A 150 -9.51 5.50 -0.06
N MET A 151 -8.52 6.33 -0.31
CA MET A 151 -8.68 7.59 -1.07
C MET A 151 -9.26 7.42 -2.48
N ALA A 152 -9.01 6.29 -3.13
CA ALA A 152 -9.61 5.96 -4.44
C ALA A 152 -11.14 5.85 -4.40
N TRP A 153 -11.72 5.62 -3.23
CA TRP A 153 -13.16 5.53 -3.00
C TRP A 153 -13.70 6.80 -2.36
N GLU A 154 -12.93 7.41 -1.47
CA GLU A 154 -13.37 8.55 -0.69
C GLU A 154 -13.31 9.86 -1.47
N ASN A 155 -12.28 10.04 -2.30
CA ASN A 155 -12.12 11.18 -3.20
C ASN A 155 -11.33 10.79 -4.46
N PRO A 156 -11.93 10.07 -5.42
CA PRO A 156 -11.25 9.63 -6.64
C PRO A 156 -10.75 10.79 -7.50
N GLU A 157 -11.52 11.88 -7.59
CA GLU A 157 -11.15 13.06 -8.37
C GLU A 157 -9.92 13.76 -7.79
N GLY A 158 -9.88 13.94 -6.46
CA GLY A 158 -8.72 14.51 -5.78
C GLY A 158 -7.48 13.62 -5.92
N LEU A 159 -7.65 12.29 -5.84
CA LEU A 159 -6.55 11.35 -6.08
C LEU A 159 -6.01 11.47 -7.50
N VAL A 160 -6.87 11.50 -8.51
CA VAL A 160 -6.46 11.67 -9.93
C VAL A 160 -5.72 12.98 -10.12
N GLN A 161 -6.21 14.09 -9.55
CA GLN A 161 -5.52 15.38 -9.64
C GLN A 161 -4.11 15.29 -9.07
N VAL A 162 -3.96 14.74 -7.87
CA VAL A 162 -2.65 14.58 -7.20
C VAL A 162 -1.72 13.67 -7.99
N ILE A 163 -2.21 12.56 -8.55
CA ILE A 163 -1.42 11.69 -9.41
C ILE A 163 -0.95 12.46 -10.65
N CYS A 164 -1.82 13.23 -11.32
CA CYS A 164 -1.46 14.04 -12.47
C CYS A 164 -0.37 15.08 -12.15
N GLU A 165 -0.34 15.61 -10.92
CA GLU A 165 0.76 16.47 -10.46
C GLU A 165 2.08 15.71 -10.32
N CYS A 166 2.04 14.45 -9.88
CA CYS A 166 3.23 13.61 -9.78
C CYS A 166 3.80 13.22 -11.15
N LEU A 167 3.03 13.36 -12.22
CA LEU A 167 3.45 13.05 -13.59
C LEU A 167 4.19 14.19 -14.31
N LYS A 168 4.08 15.39 -13.78
CA LYS A 168 4.80 16.59 -14.28
C LYS A 168 6.23 16.63 -13.77
#